data_9c6a4dd66bf038f0642c41528642577a
#
_entry.id   9c6a4dd66bf038f0642c41528642577a
#
_cell.length_a   1.000
_cell.length_b   1.000
_cell.length_c   1.000
_cell.angle_alpha   90.00
_cell.angle_beta   90.00
_cell.angle_gamma   90.00
#
_symmetry.space_group_name_H-M   'P 1'
#
loop_
_entity.id
_entity.type
_entity.pdbx_description
1 polymer ?
#
loop_
_entity_poly.entity_id
_entity_poly.type
_entity_poly.pdbx_seq_one_letter_code
_entity_poly.pdbx_strand_id
1 'polypeptide(L)'
;METKIIDLYDYYKIAKPEGARGVLTTYIHYMSGEISLTRKLSAMLVIPGGAYWMVSDREAEPVALKFFAEGFNAFVLNYSVAGDSAVKYPYQLIEAEMAVAYIRQNAEELHVDPDQISAVGFSAGGHLCAMLGSCDNCPDTGDIFKPQVSVKPNAVILSYPVITRDDKVGHVDSFKNLCGAENIELQNKVDILNLINEKSAPAFIWSTFTDNAVPCDNALLAALKYRESGVPVSVHVFGNGEHGLSVADMTVYGDRHAVDAMSVSVPEWVRLSVEWLSHK
;
A
#
# COMPACT_ATOMS: atom_id res chain seq x y z
N MET A 1 -2.32 22.29 -6.88
CA MET A 1 -1.73 21.15 -6.16
C MET A 1 -0.53 21.67 -5.37
N GLU A 2 -0.46 21.33 -4.09
CA GLU A 2 0.71 21.60 -3.24
C GLU A 2 1.43 20.28 -2.98
N THR A 3 2.77 20.32 -3.01
CA THR A 3 3.60 19.11 -2.81
C THR A 3 4.68 19.42 -1.77
N LYS A 4 4.82 18.54 -0.78
CA LYS A 4 5.87 18.58 0.24
C LYS A 4 6.55 17.22 0.32
N ILE A 5 7.82 17.20 0.74
CA ILE A 5 8.58 15.99 1.04
C ILE A 5 8.87 16.01 2.54
N ILE A 6 8.46 14.96 3.25
CA ILE A 6 8.56 14.82 4.70
C ILE A 6 9.48 13.64 5.01
N ASP A 7 10.57 13.88 5.74
CA ASP A 7 11.33 12.80 6.39
C ASP A 7 10.59 12.43 7.69
N LEU A 8 10.05 11.22 7.73
CA LEU A 8 9.22 10.77 8.85
C LEU A 8 10.03 10.58 10.14
N TYR A 9 11.30 10.15 10.03
CA TYR A 9 12.18 10.02 11.19
C TYR A 9 12.49 11.38 11.82
N ASP A 10 12.77 12.39 10.98
CA ASP A 10 13.00 13.76 11.44
C ASP A 10 11.73 14.37 12.05
N TYR A 11 10.59 14.15 11.44
CA TYR A 11 9.29 14.66 11.92
C TYR A 11 8.97 14.10 13.32
N TYR A 12 9.13 12.79 13.53
CA TYR A 12 8.82 12.12 14.80
C TYR A 12 9.96 12.14 15.80
N LYS A 13 11.14 12.67 15.45
CA LYS A 13 12.35 12.67 16.29
C LYS A 13 12.78 11.26 16.70
N ILE A 14 12.63 10.30 15.80
CA ILE A 14 13.06 8.91 15.99
C ILE A 14 14.44 8.73 15.37
N ALA A 15 15.31 7.97 16.04
CA ALA A 15 16.62 7.65 15.51
C ALA A 15 16.49 6.88 14.18
N LYS A 16 16.99 7.46 13.10
CA LYS A 16 16.95 6.89 11.77
C LYS A 16 18.05 5.84 11.61
N PRO A 17 17.72 4.57 11.31
CA PRO A 17 18.73 3.57 10.99
C PRO A 17 19.57 3.98 9.78
N GLU A 18 20.83 3.57 9.75
CA GLU A 18 21.70 3.84 8.61
C GLU A 18 21.13 3.25 7.33
N GLY A 19 20.98 4.07 6.31
CA GLY A 19 20.38 3.72 5.02
C GLY A 19 18.86 3.58 5.03
N ALA A 20 18.16 3.85 6.15
CA ALA A 20 16.70 3.92 6.16
C ALA A 20 16.21 5.09 5.30
N ARG A 21 15.01 4.93 4.71
CA ARG A 21 14.36 5.97 3.89
C ARG A 21 13.29 6.71 4.68
N GLY A 22 12.11 6.14 4.83
CA GLY A 22 11.00 6.72 5.59
C GLY A 22 10.58 8.11 5.11
N VAL A 23 10.44 8.29 3.79
CA VAL A 23 10.11 9.59 3.16
C VAL A 23 8.68 9.56 2.62
N LEU A 24 7.90 10.58 2.97
CA LEU A 24 6.52 10.76 2.51
C LEU A 24 6.44 11.98 1.58
N THR A 25 5.99 11.77 0.34
CA THR A 25 5.66 12.85 -0.60
C THR A 25 4.17 13.11 -0.58
N THR A 26 3.75 14.38 -0.46
CA THR A 26 2.35 14.77 -0.37
C THR A 26 1.88 15.42 -1.67
N TYR A 27 0.61 15.18 -2.04
CA TYR A 27 -0.10 15.81 -3.16
C TYR A 27 -1.44 16.32 -2.64
N ILE A 28 -1.51 17.62 -2.35
CA ILE A 28 -2.65 18.24 -1.65
C ILE A 28 -3.41 19.16 -2.59
N HIS A 29 -4.74 19.04 -2.58
CA HIS A 29 -5.62 19.90 -3.35
C HIS A 29 -5.57 21.34 -2.85
N TYR A 30 -5.54 22.28 -3.80
CA TYR A 30 -5.73 23.68 -3.48
C TYR A 30 -7.14 23.94 -2.96
N MET A 31 -7.25 24.69 -1.87
CA MET A 31 -8.52 25.15 -1.35
C MET A 31 -8.91 26.47 -1.98
N SER A 32 -10.12 26.53 -2.52
CA SER A 32 -10.65 27.68 -3.24
C SER A 32 -11.97 28.15 -2.63
N GLY A 33 -12.13 29.45 -2.45
CA GLY A 33 -13.39 30.06 -2.00
C GLY A 33 -14.56 29.83 -2.96
N GLU A 34 -14.29 29.58 -4.24
CA GLU A 34 -15.34 29.24 -5.23
C GLU A 34 -15.84 27.80 -5.08
N ILE A 35 -15.04 26.90 -4.48
CA ILE A 35 -15.42 25.50 -4.26
C ILE A 35 -15.80 25.30 -2.79
N SER A 36 -14.83 25.38 -1.90
CA SER A 36 -14.96 25.31 -0.44
C SER A 36 -13.60 25.55 0.22
N LEU A 37 -13.57 26.35 1.27
CA LEU A 37 -12.37 26.54 2.11
C LEU A 37 -12.32 25.55 3.29
N THR A 38 -13.41 24.84 3.55
CA THR A 38 -13.56 23.99 4.74
C THR A 38 -13.81 22.51 4.42
N ARG A 39 -13.80 22.14 3.14
CA ARG A 39 -13.98 20.73 2.75
C ARG A 39 -12.85 19.88 3.29
N LYS A 40 -13.18 18.68 3.73
CA LYS A 40 -12.23 17.62 4.05
C LYS A 40 -12.34 16.55 2.98
N LEU A 41 -11.20 16.12 2.47
CA LEU A 41 -11.10 15.12 1.41
C LEU A 41 -10.64 13.78 2.00
N SER A 42 -10.95 12.68 1.34
CA SER A 42 -10.35 11.39 1.66
C SER A 42 -8.84 11.43 1.36
N ALA A 43 -8.07 10.63 2.10
CA ALA A 43 -6.64 10.46 1.85
C ALA A 43 -6.34 9.08 1.26
N MET A 44 -5.38 9.03 0.33
CA MET A 44 -4.85 7.80 -0.23
C MET A 44 -3.34 7.72 -0.02
N LEU A 45 -2.89 6.80 0.83
CA LEU A 45 -1.47 6.46 1.00
C LEU A 45 -1.08 5.40 -0.04
N VAL A 46 -0.17 5.75 -0.93
CA VAL A 46 0.37 4.87 -1.98
C VAL A 46 1.64 4.20 -1.48
N ILE A 47 1.68 2.88 -1.52
CA ILE A 47 2.79 2.02 -1.09
C ILE A 47 3.27 1.20 -2.30
N PRO A 48 4.28 1.68 -3.04
CA PRO A 48 4.77 1.01 -4.25
C PRO A 48 5.38 -0.36 -3.97
N GLY A 49 5.42 -1.22 -5.00
CA GLY A 49 6.10 -2.51 -4.94
C GLY A 49 7.59 -2.44 -5.19
N GLY A 50 8.18 -3.59 -5.55
CA GLY A 50 9.60 -3.75 -5.84
C GLY A 50 10.29 -4.81 -4.99
N ALA A 51 9.54 -5.85 -4.57
CA ALA A 51 10.03 -7.02 -3.84
C ALA A 51 10.79 -6.71 -2.53
N TYR A 52 10.54 -5.56 -1.90
CA TYR A 52 11.36 -4.99 -0.80
C TYR A 52 12.84 -4.81 -1.16
N TRP A 53 13.19 -4.92 -2.44
CA TRP A 53 14.53 -4.66 -2.97
C TRP A 53 14.68 -3.23 -3.47
N MET A 54 13.63 -2.69 -4.08
CA MET A 54 13.52 -1.33 -4.59
C MET A 54 12.11 -0.78 -4.34
N VAL A 55 11.90 0.50 -4.64
CA VAL A 55 10.57 1.11 -4.73
C VAL A 55 10.30 1.43 -6.20
N SER A 56 9.16 0.97 -6.73
CA SER A 56 8.78 1.13 -8.13
C SER A 56 8.23 2.51 -8.43
N ASP A 57 8.90 3.29 -9.27
CA ASP A 57 8.44 4.63 -9.68
C ASP A 57 7.11 4.57 -10.43
N ARG A 58 6.84 3.50 -11.19
CA ARG A 58 5.56 3.32 -11.91
C ARG A 58 4.36 3.19 -10.99
N GLU A 59 4.57 2.70 -9.78
CA GLU A 59 3.54 2.46 -8.75
C GLU A 59 3.49 3.57 -7.69
N ALA A 60 4.22 4.67 -7.91
CA ALA A 60 4.36 5.81 -7.01
C ALA A 60 3.50 7.01 -7.48
N GLU A 61 4.14 8.03 -8.04
CA GLU A 61 3.47 9.27 -8.49
C GLU A 61 2.31 9.02 -9.48
N PRO A 62 2.42 8.15 -10.51
CA PRO A 62 1.31 7.92 -11.43
C PRO A 62 0.03 7.47 -10.73
N VAL A 63 0.16 6.61 -9.71
CA VAL A 63 -0.97 6.16 -8.90
C VAL A 63 -1.52 7.30 -8.03
N ALA A 64 -0.64 8.07 -7.38
CA ALA A 64 -1.04 9.21 -6.56
C ALA A 64 -1.85 10.22 -7.39
N LEU A 65 -1.41 10.51 -8.62
CA LEU A 65 -2.11 11.44 -9.52
C LEU A 65 -3.48 10.91 -9.98
N LYS A 66 -3.65 9.59 -10.14
CA LYS A 66 -4.96 9.00 -10.43
C LYS A 66 -5.94 9.21 -9.28
N PHE A 67 -5.57 8.88 -8.05
CA PHE A 67 -6.44 9.11 -6.90
C PHE A 67 -6.64 10.60 -6.62
N PHE A 68 -5.63 11.42 -6.88
CA PHE A 68 -5.77 12.88 -6.81
C PHE A 68 -6.86 13.38 -7.77
N ALA A 69 -6.89 12.88 -9.02
CA ALA A 69 -7.94 13.23 -9.98
C ALA A 69 -9.34 12.77 -9.54
N GLU A 70 -9.43 11.70 -8.74
CA GLU A 70 -10.67 11.21 -8.12
C GLU A 70 -11.06 11.98 -6.84
N GLY A 71 -10.32 13.04 -6.48
CA GLY A 71 -10.65 13.93 -5.37
C GLY A 71 -10.02 13.56 -4.02
N PHE A 72 -9.06 12.64 -4.00
CA PHE A 72 -8.28 12.34 -2.80
C PHE A 72 -7.11 13.31 -2.64
N ASN A 73 -6.73 13.62 -1.41
CA ASN A 73 -5.36 14.04 -1.14
C ASN A 73 -4.49 12.78 -1.14
N ALA A 74 -3.41 12.78 -1.94
CA ALA A 74 -2.60 11.60 -2.14
C ALA A 74 -1.22 11.75 -1.49
N PHE A 75 -0.66 10.62 -1.09
CA PHE A 75 0.60 10.51 -0.37
C PHE A 75 1.38 9.32 -0.91
N VAL A 76 2.67 9.48 -1.19
CA VAL A 76 3.53 8.38 -1.65
C VAL A 76 4.57 8.09 -0.60
N LEU A 77 4.63 6.85 -0.13
CA LEU A 77 5.65 6.39 0.81
C LEU A 77 6.85 5.79 0.08
N ASN A 78 8.00 6.38 0.27
CA ASN A 78 9.28 5.79 -0.10
C ASN A 78 9.89 5.12 1.14
N TYR A 79 9.59 3.83 1.31
CA TYR A 79 10.01 3.04 2.47
C TYR A 79 11.37 2.37 2.26
N SER A 80 11.99 1.93 3.36
CA SER A 80 13.31 1.27 3.37
C SER A 80 13.29 -0.05 2.62
N VAL A 81 14.32 -0.29 1.81
CA VAL A 81 14.46 -1.48 0.96
C VAL A 81 15.84 -2.11 1.08
N ALA A 82 15.93 -3.40 0.80
CA ALA A 82 17.16 -4.19 0.92
C ALA A 82 18.21 -3.85 -0.14
N GLY A 83 17.83 -3.25 -1.27
CA GLY A 83 18.75 -2.86 -2.33
C GLY A 83 19.69 -1.72 -1.92
N ASP A 84 19.27 -0.87 -0.98
CA ASP A 84 20.05 0.29 -0.54
C ASP A 84 20.69 0.11 0.84
N SER A 85 20.11 -0.78 1.68
CA SER A 85 20.52 -0.85 3.08
C SER A 85 20.31 -2.23 3.69
N ALA A 86 20.88 -2.42 4.90
CA ALA A 86 20.63 -3.60 5.71
C ALA A 86 19.35 -3.52 6.55
N VAL A 87 18.55 -2.47 6.36
CA VAL A 87 17.30 -2.25 7.12
C VAL A 87 16.29 -3.34 6.78
N LYS A 88 15.76 -3.99 7.82
CA LYS A 88 14.82 -5.12 7.74
C LYS A 88 13.57 -4.82 8.56
N TYR A 89 12.61 -5.74 8.53
CA TYR A 89 11.48 -5.71 9.45
C TYR A 89 11.99 -5.45 10.89
N PRO A 90 11.33 -4.59 11.66
CA PRO A 90 10.00 -4.01 11.42
C PRO A 90 10.00 -2.60 10.77
N TYR A 91 11.11 -2.07 10.34
CA TYR A 91 11.22 -0.67 9.94
C TYR A 91 10.30 -0.29 8.79
N GLN A 92 10.09 -1.16 7.80
CA GLN A 92 9.17 -0.91 6.69
C GLN A 92 7.73 -0.69 7.18
N LEU A 93 7.29 -1.52 8.16
CA LEU A 93 5.97 -1.37 8.76
C LEU A 93 5.89 -0.09 9.60
N ILE A 94 6.91 0.20 10.40
CA ILE A 94 6.99 1.44 11.20
C ILE A 94 6.93 2.67 10.31
N GLU A 95 7.61 2.69 9.18
CA GLU A 95 7.57 3.80 8.22
C GLU A 95 6.17 3.98 7.62
N ALA A 96 5.45 2.88 7.34
CA ALA A 96 4.06 2.93 6.89
C ALA A 96 3.10 3.40 8.01
N GLU A 97 3.32 2.96 9.24
CA GLU A 97 2.60 3.44 10.44
C GLU A 97 2.83 4.94 10.69
N MET A 98 4.09 5.40 10.59
CA MET A 98 4.44 6.82 10.68
C MET A 98 3.72 7.65 9.61
N ALA A 99 3.62 7.14 8.38
CA ALA A 99 2.92 7.83 7.30
C ALA A 99 1.42 8.01 7.60
N VAL A 100 0.72 6.95 8.03
CA VAL A 100 -0.71 7.06 8.41
C VAL A 100 -0.89 7.99 9.62
N ALA A 101 -0.02 7.87 10.63
CA ALA A 101 -0.08 8.74 11.80
C ALA A 101 0.15 10.21 11.40
N TYR A 102 1.12 10.50 10.51
CA TYR A 102 1.36 11.85 10.00
C TYR A 102 0.10 12.43 9.32
N ILE A 103 -0.51 11.68 8.43
CA ILE A 103 -1.74 12.12 7.74
C ILE A 103 -2.85 12.41 8.74
N ARG A 104 -3.06 11.52 9.73
CA ARG A 104 -4.13 11.64 10.71
C ARG A 104 -3.90 12.77 11.72
N GLN A 105 -2.67 12.97 12.17
CA GLN A 105 -2.31 14.05 13.11
C GLN A 105 -2.38 15.42 12.47
N ASN A 106 -2.08 15.54 11.18
CA ASN A 106 -2.10 16.79 10.42
C ASN A 106 -3.37 16.93 9.56
N ALA A 107 -4.42 16.17 9.85
CA ALA A 107 -5.63 16.10 9.03
C ALA A 107 -6.27 17.47 8.78
N GLU A 108 -6.24 18.38 9.76
CA GLU A 108 -6.75 19.76 9.61
C GLU A 108 -5.92 20.56 8.60
N GLU A 109 -4.59 20.59 8.75
CA GLU A 109 -3.69 21.30 7.83
C GLU A 109 -3.73 20.72 6.43
N LEU A 110 -3.83 19.39 6.32
CA LEU A 110 -3.88 18.65 5.06
C LEU A 110 -5.27 18.64 4.42
N HIS A 111 -6.28 19.24 5.05
CA HIS A 111 -7.68 19.17 4.60
C HIS A 111 -8.17 17.74 4.37
N VAL A 112 -7.80 16.82 5.25
CA VAL A 112 -8.15 15.40 5.21
C VAL A 112 -9.22 15.09 6.25
N ASP A 113 -10.15 14.19 5.91
CA ASP A 113 -11.01 13.55 6.88
C ASP A 113 -10.22 12.43 7.58
N PRO A 114 -9.90 12.53 8.90
CA PRO A 114 -9.10 11.53 9.60
C PRO A 114 -9.73 10.13 9.66
N ASP A 115 -11.03 10.03 9.40
CA ASP A 115 -11.78 8.77 9.35
C ASP A 115 -11.92 8.20 7.92
N GLN A 116 -11.29 8.86 6.93
CA GLN A 116 -11.28 8.44 5.53
C GLN A 116 -9.84 8.35 4.97
N ILE A 117 -8.94 7.73 5.70
CA ILE A 117 -7.57 7.46 5.26
C ILE A 117 -7.51 6.02 4.77
N SER A 118 -7.28 5.83 3.47
CA SER A 118 -7.09 4.53 2.83
C SER A 118 -5.65 4.37 2.38
N ALA A 119 -5.21 3.12 2.22
CA ALA A 119 -3.90 2.81 1.65
C ALA A 119 -4.06 1.92 0.42
N VAL A 120 -3.23 2.14 -0.60
CA VAL A 120 -3.11 1.27 -1.77
C VAL A 120 -1.67 0.74 -1.87
N GLY A 121 -1.52 -0.57 -1.98
CA GLY A 121 -0.21 -1.21 -2.08
C GLY A 121 -0.12 -2.17 -3.26
N PHE A 122 1.07 -2.24 -3.86
CA PHE A 122 1.35 -2.99 -5.08
C PHE A 122 2.38 -4.09 -4.83
N SER A 123 2.15 -5.33 -5.27
CA SER A 123 3.13 -6.40 -5.16
C SER A 123 3.65 -6.57 -3.70
N ALA A 124 4.94 -6.40 -3.44
CA ALA A 124 5.52 -6.35 -2.10
C ALA A 124 5.00 -5.16 -1.26
N GLY A 125 4.70 -4.01 -1.90
CA GLY A 125 3.99 -2.90 -1.27
C GLY A 125 2.54 -3.26 -0.90
N GLY A 126 1.91 -4.19 -1.64
CA GLY A 126 0.64 -4.81 -1.30
C GLY A 126 0.73 -5.66 -0.03
N HIS A 127 1.83 -6.38 0.15
CA HIS A 127 2.15 -7.09 1.39
C HIS A 127 2.28 -6.11 2.57
N LEU A 128 3.06 -5.03 2.40
CA LEU A 128 3.22 -3.99 3.42
C LEU A 128 1.88 -3.30 3.75
N CYS A 129 1.06 -3.03 2.73
CA CYS A 129 -0.28 -2.46 2.89
C CYS A 129 -1.22 -3.40 3.66
N ALA A 130 -1.17 -4.70 3.39
CA ALA A 130 -1.94 -5.72 4.11
C ALA A 130 -1.49 -5.87 5.57
N MET A 131 -0.15 -5.84 5.84
CA MET A 131 0.38 -5.77 7.21
C MET A 131 -0.14 -4.52 7.94
N LEU A 132 -0.06 -3.35 7.30
CA LEU A 132 -0.53 -2.09 7.88
C LEU A 132 -2.05 -2.15 8.19
N GLY A 133 -2.86 -2.75 7.31
CA GLY A 133 -4.28 -3.00 7.53
C GLY A 133 -4.59 -3.99 8.65
N SER A 134 -3.60 -4.80 9.06
CA SER A 134 -3.70 -5.82 10.11
C SER A 134 -2.69 -5.59 11.24
N CYS A 135 -2.21 -4.35 11.43
CA CYS A 135 -1.08 -4.01 12.29
C CYS A 135 -1.29 -4.42 13.77
N ASP A 136 -2.54 -4.51 14.23
CA ASP A 136 -2.85 -5.00 15.59
C ASP A 136 -2.39 -6.45 15.82
N ASN A 137 -2.10 -7.21 14.77
CA ASN A 137 -1.70 -8.62 14.81
C ASN A 137 -0.30 -8.87 14.24
N CYS A 138 0.42 -7.81 13.83
CA CYS A 138 1.79 -7.95 13.34
C CYS A 138 2.74 -8.36 14.46
N PRO A 139 3.82 -9.11 14.15
CA PRO A 139 4.88 -9.37 15.11
C PRO A 139 5.39 -8.07 15.72
N ASP A 140 5.83 -8.14 16.98
CA ASP A 140 6.23 -7.00 17.79
C ASP A 140 7.15 -6.03 17.02
N THR A 141 6.70 -4.80 16.87
CA THR A 141 7.47 -3.68 16.30
C THR A 141 8.34 -2.99 17.37
N GLY A 142 8.26 -3.46 18.61
CA GLY A 142 8.97 -2.89 19.75
C GLY A 142 8.41 -1.53 20.19
N ASP A 143 9.23 -0.80 20.96
CA ASP A 143 8.89 0.53 21.44
C ASP A 143 9.37 1.66 20.52
N ILE A 144 9.63 1.36 19.24
CA ILE A 144 10.25 2.31 18.30
C ILE A 144 9.29 3.46 17.96
N PHE A 145 8.00 3.15 17.72
CA PHE A 145 7.00 4.16 17.38
C PHE A 145 5.68 3.90 18.11
N LYS A 146 5.23 4.85 18.93
CA LYS A 146 3.99 4.78 19.73
C LYS A 146 3.20 6.09 19.60
N PRO A 147 2.50 6.33 18.50
CA PRO A 147 1.70 7.54 18.32
C PRO A 147 0.44 7.52 19.18
N GLN A 148 -0.13 8.71 19.42
CA GLN A 148 -1.39 8.88 20.16
C GLN A 148 -2.63 8.69 19.25
N VAL A 149 -2.42 8.45 17.94
CA VAL A 149 -3.48 8.22 16.96
C VAL A 149 -3.38 6.82 16.37
N SER A 150 -4.47 6.32 15.81
CA SER A 150 -4.45 5.05 15.10
C SER A 150 -3.50 5.10 13.89
N VAL A 151 -2.69 4.08 13.72
CA VAL A 151 -1.79 3.88 12.57
C VAL A 151 -2.42 3.02 11.47
N LYS A 152 -3.58 2.41 11.76
CA LYS A 152 -4.30 1.55 10.82
C LYS A 152 -5.13 2.39 9.85
N PRO A 153 -5.03 2.16 8.52
CA PRO A 153 -5.90 2.79 7.55
C PRO A 153 -7.36 2.32 7.71
N ASN A 154 -8.31 3.13 7.23
CA ASN A 154 -9.75 2.82 7.29
C ASN A 154 -10.15 1.76 6.23
N ALA A 155 -9.36 1.59 5.18
CA ALA A 155 -9.46 0.53 4.18
C ALA A 155 -8.13 0.33 3.47
N VAL A 156 -7.95 -0.83 2.84
CA VAL A 156 -6.77 -1.14 2.02
C VAL A 156 -7.18 -1.57 0.62
N ILE A 157 -6.38 -1.16 -0.38
CA ILE A 157 -6.45 -1.64 -1.76
C ILE A 157 -5.17 -2.43 -2.02
N LEU A 158 -5.32 -3.71 -2.34
CA LEU A 158 -4.21 -4.65 -2.55
C LEU A 158 -4.14 -5.01 -4.03
N SER A 159 -3.13 -4.47 -4.71
CA SER A 159 -2.93 -4.59 -6.16
C SER A 159 -1.92 -5.70 -6.44
N TYR A 160 -2.35 -6.81 -7.07
CA TYR A 160 -1.53 -8.01 -7.31
C TYR A 160 -0.56 -8.32 -6.15
N PRO A 161 -1.09 -8.40 -4.91
CA PRO A 161 -0.27 -8.36 -3.70
C PRO A 161 0.50 -9.66 -3.49
N VAL A 162 1.71 -9.55 -2.97
CA VAL A 162 2.37 -10.67 -2.29
C VAL A 162 1.61 -10.91 -0.98
N ILE A 163 1.15 -12.13 -0.75
CA ILE A 163 0.33 -12.49 0.42
C ILE A 163 0.99 -13.58 1.25
N THR A 164 1.42 -14.65 0.62
CA THR A 164 1.95 -15.82 1.33
C THR A 164 3.38 -16.15 0.93
N ARG A 165 4.07 -16.81 1.86
CA ARG A 165 5.41 -17.39 1.65
C ARG A 165 5.36 -18.78 1.05
N ASP A 166 4.21 -19.33 0.77
CA ASP A 166 4.07 -20.65 0.18
C ASP A 166 4.99 -20.84 -1.04
N ASP A 167 5.70 -21.96 -1.12
CA ASP A 167 6.72 -22.19 -2.15
C ASP A 167 6.13 -22.40 -3.57
N LYS A 168 4.80 -22.59 -3.70
CA LYS A 168 4.14 -22.80 -5.00
C LYS A 168 3.55 -21.53 -5.58
N VAL A 169 3.00 -20.67 -4.72
CA VAL A 169 2.26 -19.48 -5.16
C VAL A 169 2.80 -18.19 -4.55
N GLY A 170 3.64 -18.28 -3.53
CA GLY A 170 4.22 -17.11 -2.86
C GLY A 170 5.41 -16.52 -3.61
N HIS A 171 5.75 -15.28 -3.27
CA HIS A 171 6.95 -14.60 -3.76
C HIS A 171 8.02 -14.58 -2.65
N VAL A 172 8.74 -15.70 -2.48
CA VAL A 172 9.70 -15.96 -1.37
C VAL A 172 10.78 -14.88 -1.26
N ASP A 173 11.25 -14.31 -2.37
CA ASP A 173 12.32 -13.29 -2.35
C ASP A 173 11.86 -11.98 -1.67
N SER A 174 10.57 -11.62 -1.74
CA SER A 174 10.04 -10.50 -0.96
C SER A 174 10.20 -10.74 0.55
N PHE A 175 9.91 -11.94 1.03
CA PHE A 175 10.07 -12.29 2.45
C PHE A 175 11.54 -12.31 2.89
N LYS A 176 12.45 -12.82 2.04
CA LYS A 176 13.89 -12.77 2.30
C LYS A 176 14.43 -11.34 2.39
N ASN A 177 13.98 -10.47 1.48
CA ASN A 177 14.37 -9.07 1.45
C ASN A 177 13.87 -8.31 2.69
N LEU A 178 12.63 -8.57 3.12
CA LEU A 178 12.02 -7.96 4.28
C LEU A 178 12.64 -8.44 5.60
N CYS A 179 12.77 -9.76 5.77
CA CYS A 179 13.08 -10.38 7.07
C CYS A 179 14.54 -10.88 7.19
N GLY A 180 15.25 -11.00 6.07
CA GLY A 180 16.51 -11.73 5.98
C GLY A 180 16.33 -13.17 5.49
N ALA A 181 17.28 -13.66 4.69
CA ALA A 181 17.16 -14.96 4.01
C ALA A 181 17.03 -16.15 4.99
N GLU A 182 17.75 -16.09 6.11
CA GLU A 182 17.83 -17.18 7.10
C GLU A 182 16.73 -17.11 8.17
N ASN A 183 15.96 -16.00 8.25
CA ASN A 183 14.97 -15.80 9.30
C ASN A 183 13.59 -16.35 8.89
N ILE A 184 13.52 -17.67 8.67
CA ILE A 184 12.30 -18.37 8.24
C ILE A 184 11.14 -18.20 9.24
N GLU A 185 11.46 -18.16 10.54
CA GLU A 185 10.43 -17.97 11.57
C GLU A 185 9.73 -16.62 11.42
N LEU A 186 10.48 -15.53 11.23
CA LEU A 186 9.90 -14.21 11.01
C LEU A 186 9.18 -14.13 9.67
N GLN A 187 9.74 -14.71 8.60
CA GLN A 187 9.07 -14.78 7.29
C GLN A 187 7.68 -15.44 7.40
N ASN A 188 7.55 -16.49 8.20
CA ASN A 188 6.26 -17.14 8.44
C ASN A 188 5.33 -16.28 9.32
N LYS A 189 5.88 -15.54 10.30
CA LYS A 189 5.09 -14.65 11.15
C LYS A 189 4.50 -13.46 10.41
N VAL A 190 5.16 -12.96 9.36
CA VAL A 190 4.67 -11.86 8.52
C VAL A 190 3.89 -12.32 7.29
N ASP A 191 3.64 -13.61 7.13
CA ASP A 191 2.72 -14.13 6.12
C ASP A 191 1.30 -13.57 6.37
N ILE A 192 0.72 -12.93 5.38
CA ILE A 192 -0.54 -12.18 5.53
C ILE A 192 -1.70 -13.08 5.93
N LEU A 193 -1.70 -14.35 5.52
CA LEU A 193 -2.74 -15.31 5.92
C LEU A 193 -2.74 -15.57 7.43
N ASN A 194 -1.61 -15.32 8.11
CA ASN A 194 -1.50 -15.43 9.57
C ASN A 194 -1.88 -14.11 10.29
N LEU A 195 -1.89 -12.98 9.58
CA LEU A 195 -2.13 -11.65 10.16
C LEU A 195 -3.58 -11.20 10.05
N ILE A 196 -4.27 -11.57 8.97
CA ILE A 196 -5.69 -11.18 8.77
C ILE A 196 -6.56 -11.80 9.88
N ASN A 197 -7.32 -10.94 10.54
CA ASN A 197 -8.26 -11.29 11.62
C ASN A 197 -9.48 -10.36 11.58
N GLU A 198 -10.41 -10.50 12.52
CA GLU A 198 -11.66 -9.73 12.61
C GLU A 198 -11.48 -8.21 12.81
N LYS A 199 -10.26 -7.75 13.16
CA LYS A 199 -9.92 -6.33 13.34
C LYS A 199 -9.21 -5.73 12.14
N SER A 200 -8.89 -6.54 11.11
CA SER A 200 -8.23 -6.06 9.91
C SER A 200 -9.09 -5.02 9.17
N ALA A 201 -8.46 -4.05 8.53
CA ALA A 201 -9.15 -3.08 7.70
C ALA A 201 -9.84 -3.76 6.51
N PRO A 202 -11.05 -3.33 6.10
CA PRO A 202 -11.70 -3.82 4.87
C PRO A 202 -10.79 -3.73 3.66
N ALA A 203 -10.89 -4.68 2.73
CA ALA A 203 -9.97 -4.80 1.60
C ALA A 203 -10.67 -4.82 0.23
N PHE A 204 -10.12 -4.06 -0.73
CA PHE A 204 -10.34 -4.24 -2.15
C PHE A 204 -9.09 -4.90 -2.73
N ILE A 205 -9.24 -6.04 -3.41
CA ILE A 205 -8.10 -6.84 -3.91
C ILE A 205 -8.26 -7.02 -5.41
N TRP A 206 -7.18 -6.85 -6.17
CA TRP A 206 -7.20 -7.19 -7.58
C TRP A 206 -5.88 -7.80 -8.06
N SER A 207 -5.97 -8.62 -9.10
CA SER A 207 -4.85 -9.28 -9.76
C SER A 207 -5.23 -9.63 -11.20
N THR A 208 -4.30 -10.17 -11.97
CA THR A 208 -4.56 -10.74 -13.30
C THR A 208 -4.29 -12.24 -13.32
N PHE A 209 -5.07 -12.97 -14.10
CA PHE A 209 -4.95 -14.43 -14.17
C PHE A 209 -3.61 -14.89 -14.77
N THR A 210 -3.00 -14.08 -15.65
CA THR A 210 -1.75 -14.40 -16.33
C THR A 210 -0.50 -13.84 -15.63
N ASP A 211 -0.63 -13.32 -14.42
CA ASP A 211 0.53 -12.89 -13.62
C ASP A 211 1.37 -14.11 -13.20
N ASN A 212 2.57 -14.21 -13.76
CA ASN A 212 3.49 -15.32 -13.52
C ASN A 212 4.52 -15.03 -12.40
N ALA A 213 4.61 -13.79 -11.92
CA ALA A 213 5.53 -13.42 -10.85
C ALA A 213 4.87 -13.55 -9.47
N VAL A 214 3.61 -13.07 -9.35
CA VAL A 214 2.78 -13.23 -8.15
C VAL A 214 1.42 -13.78 -8.60
N PRO A 215 1.25 -15.11 -8.65
CA PRO A 215 0.02 -15.74 -9.11
C PRO A 215 -1.22 -15.20 -8.42
N CYS A 216 -2.34 -15.08 -9.17
CA CYS A 216 -3.60 -14.57 -8.65
C CYS A 216 -4.16 -15.37 -7.46
N ASP A 217 -3.63 -16.55 -7.21
CA ASP A 217 -3.87 -17.35 -6.00
C ASP A 217 -3.64 -16.52 -4.73
N ASN A 218 -2.64 -15.63 -4.70
CA ASN A 218 -2.41 -14.72 -3.58
C ASN A 218 -3.65 -13.86 -3.29
N ALA A 219 -4.23 -13.25 -4.31
CA ALA A 219 -5.44 -12.44 -4.18
C ALA A 219 -6.64 -13.26 -3.71
N LEU A 220 -6.82 -14.46 -4.24
CA LEU A 220 -7.91 -15.38 -3.90
C LEU A 220 -7.78 -15.90 -2.46
N LEU A 221 -6.58 -16.31 -2.03
CA LEU A 221 -6.30 -16.77 -0.67
C LEU A 221 -6.55 -15.65 0.35
N ALA A 222 -6.08 -14.42 0.06
CA ALA A 222 -6.36 -13.28 0.91
C ALA A 222 -7.86 -13.02 1.02
N ALA A 223 -8.61 -13.00 -0.10
CA ALA A 223 -10.05 -12.76 -0.10
C ALA A 223 -10.81 -13.82 0.71
N LEU A 224 -10.43 -15.10 0.61
CA LEU A 224 -10.99 -16.18 1.44
C LEU A 224 -10.71 -15.93 2.93
N LYS A 225 -9.50 -15.54 3.27
CA LYS A 225 -9.11 -15.27 4.66
C LYS A 225 -9.85 -14.08 5.26
N TYR A 226 -10.01 -12.97 4.49
CA TYR A 226 -10.84 -11.83 4.89
C TYR A 226 -12.29 -12.24 5.15
N ARG A 227 -12.88 -13.02 4.23
CA ARG A 227 -14.24 -13.54 4.39
C ARG A 227 -14.39 -14.42 5.62
N GLU A 228 -13.46 -15.34 5.87
CA GLU A 228 -13.43 -16.21 7.06
C GLU A 228 -13.32 -15.41 8.35
N SER A 229 -12.59 -14.29 8.32
CA SER A 229 -12.43 -13.39 9.46
C SER A 229 -13.62 -12.43 9.65
N GLY A 230 -14.65 -12.49 8.77
CA GLY A 230 -15.82 -11.62 8.85
C GLY A 230 -15.56 -10.17 8.44
N VAL A 231 -14.45 -9.89 7.76
CA VAL A 231 -14.06 -8.55 7.31
C VAL A 231 -14.54 -8.32 5.87
N PRO A 232 -15.17 -7.17 5.56
CA PRO A 232 -15.62 -6.87 4.20
C PRO A 232 -14.47 -6.91 3.18
N VAL A 233 -14.70 -7.59 2.06
CA VAL A 233 -13.73 -7.74 0.99
C VAL A 233 -14.40 -7.69 -0.38
N SER A 234 -13.76 -7.03 -1.35
CA SER A 234 -14.06 -7.13 -2.77
C SER A 234 -12.84 -7.69 -3.50
N VAL A 235 -13.01 -8.66 -4.41
CA VAL A 235 -11.90 -9.24 -5.15
C VAL A 235 -12.20 -9.28 -6.64
N HIS A 236 -11.21 -8.88 -7.47
CA HIS A 236 -11.29 -8.84 -8.92
C HIS A 236 -10.07 -9.55 -9.52
N VAL A 237 -10.31 -10.54 -10.39
CA VAL A 237 -9.26 -11.19 -11.17
C VAL A 237 -9.54 -10.90 -12.65
N PHE A 238 -8.70 -10.06 -13.25
CA PHE A 238 -8.79 -9.73 -14.67
C PHE A 238 -8.14 -10.84 -15.52
N GLY A 239 -8.55 -10.98 -16.78
CA GLY A 239 -8.10 -12.08 -17.64
C GLY A 239 -6.60 -12.03 -17.94
N ASN A 240 -6.15 -11.00 -18.66
CA ASN A 240 -4.76 -10.88 -19.10
C ASN A 240 -4.06 -9.66 -18.50
N GLY A 241 -2.81 -9.84 -18.15
CA GLY A 241 -1.90 -8.80 -17.71
C GLY A 241 -0.68 -9.41 -17.05
N GLU A 242 0.46 -8.81 -17.27
CA GLU A 242 1.71 -9.17 -16.61
C GLU A 242 1.74 -8.60 -15.19
N HIS A 243 2.75 -8.98 -14.40
CA HIS A 243 2.98 -8.39 -13.09
C HIS A 243 3.41 -6.91 -13.19
N GLY A 244 2.99 -6.10 -12.22
CA GLY A 244 3.46 -4.71 -12.11
C GLY A 244 2.75 -3.72 -13.05
N LEU A 245 1.46 -3.92 -13.30
CA LEU A 245 0.65 -3.10 -14.22
C LEU A 245 0.40 -1.67 -13.71
N SER A 246 0.50 -1.40 -12.41
CA SER A 246 0.21 -0.08 -11.84
C SER A 246 -1.19 0.44 -12.25
N VAL A 247 -1.28 1.65 -12.80
CA VAL A 247 -2.54 2.20 -13.34
C VAL A 247 -2.94 1.62 -14.68
N ALA A 248 -2.13 0.74 -15.24
CA ALA A 248 -2.40 -0.03 -16.47
C ALA A 248 -2.74 0.84 -17.70
N ASP A 249 -2.07 1.98 -17.85
CA ASP A 249 -2.27 2.89 -18.98
C ASP A 249 -0.95 3.49 -19.51
N MET A 250 -1.04 4.38 -20.50
CA MET A 250 0.10 5.01 -21.16
C MET A 250 0.95 5.90 -20.23
N THR A 251 0.49 6.23 -19.04
CA THR A 251 1.28 7.05 -18.10
C THR A 251 2.42 6.26 -17.46
N VAL A 252 2.32 4.93 -17.46
CA VAL A 252 3.33 4.03 -16.86
C VAL A 252 4.05 3.14 -17.89
N TYR A 253 3.56 3.11 -19.13
CA TYR A 253 4.17 2.36 -20.23
C TYR A 253 4.68 3.31 -21.31
N GLY A 254 5.94 3.15 -21.72
CA GLY A 254 6.51 3.91 -22.83
C GLY A 254 6.08 3.38 -24.21
N ASP A 255 5.41 2.23 -24.27
CA ASP A 255 5.00 1.53 -25.50
C ASP A 255 3.53 1.11 -25.42
N ARG A 256 2.76 1.47 -26.47
CA ARG A 256 1.36 1.12 -26.59
C ARG A 256 1.12 -0.40 -26.68
N HIS A 257 2.06 -1.16 -27.25
CA HIS A 257 1.92 -2.61 -27.37
C HIS A 257 1.81 -3.30 -25.99
N ALA A 258 2.49 -2.78 -24.98
CA ALA A 258 2.35 -3.31 -23.62
C ALA A 258 0.96 -3.08 -23.04
N VAL A 259 0.32 -1.94 -23.36
CA VAL A 259 -1.05 -1.63 -22.95
C VAL A 259 -2.07 -2.50 -23.72
N ASP A 260 -1.85 -2.67 -25.03
CA ASP A 260 -2.76 -3.43 -25.88
C ASP A 260 -2.73 -4.95 -25.58
N ALA A 261 -1.66 -5.45 -24.95
CA ALA A 261 -1.50 -6.86 -24.57
C ALA A 261 -2.32 -7.27 -23.33
N MET A 262 -2.74 -6.31 -22.51
CA MET A 262 -3.54 -6.61 -21.31
C MET A 262 -5.04 -6.59 -21.59
N SER A 263 -5.83 -7.12 -20.67
CA SER A 263 -7.29 -6.99 -20.73
C SER A 263 -7.70 -5.52 -20.64
N VAL A 264 -8.55 -5.07 -21.56
CA VAL A 264 -9.03 -3.68 -21.65
C VAL A 264 -9.75 -3.19 -20.37
N SER A 265 -10.19 -4.10 -19.52
CA SER A 265 -10.85 -3.81 -18.25
C SER A 265 -9.88 -3.60 -17.09
N VAL A 266 -8.57 -3.90 -17.25
CA VAL A 266 -7.63 -3.75 -16.13
C VAL A 266 -7.56 -2.31 -15.61
N PRO A 267 -7.48 -1.25 -16.42
CA PRO A 267 -7.47 0.13 -15.96
C PRO A 267 -8.68 0.54 -15.12
N GLU A 268 -9.79 -0.18 -15.22
CA GLU A 268 -11.02 0.07 -14.44
C GLU A 268 -10.84 -0.18 -12.92
N TRP A 269 -9.76 -0.83 -12.49
CA TRP A 269 -9.55 -1.14 -11.07
C TRP A 269 -9.57 0.12 -10.20
N VAL A 270 -9.05 1.25 -10.69
CA VAL A 270 -9.06 2.52 -9.93
C VAL A 270 -10.50 2.96 -9.68
N ARG A 271 -11.32 3.04 -10.76
CA ARG A 271 -12.74 3.44 -10.64
C ARG A 271 -13.52 2.49 -9.74
N LEU A 272 -13.32 1.17 -9.90
CA LEU A 272 -13.98 0.15 -9.08
C LEU A 272 -13.58 0.28 -7.60
N SER A 273 -12.32 0.57 -7.32
CA SER A 273 -11.84 0.75 -5.94
C SER A 273 -12.40 2.03 -5.30
N VAL A 274 -12.48 3.13 -6.04
CA VAL A 274 -13.08 4.39 -5.57
C VAL A 274 -14.57 4.22 -5.28
N GLU A 275 -15.30 3.55 -6.18
CA GLU A 275 -16.71 3.21 -5.98
C GLU A 275 -16.89 2.35 -4.71
N TRP A 276 -16.07 1.30 -4.56
CA TRP A 276 -16.11 0.46 -3.36
C TRP A 276 -15.82 1.24 -2.07
N LEU A 277 -14.82 2.14 -2.07
CA LEU A 277 -14.50 2.98 -0.91
C LEU A 277 -15.67 3.87 -0.49
N SER A 278 -16.53 4.27 -1.43
CA SER A 278 -17.70 5.11 -1.16
C SER A 278 -18.87 4.36 -0.52
N HIS A 279 -18.85 3.02 -0.54
CA HIS A 279 -19.97 2.15 -0.10
C HIS A 279 -19.58 1.13 1.00
N LYS A 280 -18.34 1.11 1.47
CA LYS A 280 -17.84 0.19 2.50
C LYS A 280 -18.39 0.48 3.89
#